data_13cdb3d18e4279ee5811cc721d2dd88a
#
_entry.id   13cdb3d18e4279ee5811cc721d2dd88a
#
_cell.length_a   1.000
_cell.length_b   1.000
_cell.length_c   1.000
_cell.angle_alpha   90.00
_cell.angle_beta   90.00
_cell.angle_gamma   90.00
#
_symmetry.space_group_name_H-M   'P 1'
#
loop_
_entity.id
_entity.type
_entity.pdbx_description
1 polymer ?
#
loop_
_entity_poly.entity_id
_entity_poly.type
_entity_poly.pdbx_seq_one_letter_code
_entity_poly.pdbx_strand_id
1 'polypeptide(L)'
;MRAWIALAFLGLALGQSLLLPERVQVGEAFFLEGKDLPQGRFPLEVVGPKGARSLEVESQEGRFRLPLTLEAPGEYRVRLSLPSGAVEGRLTALAPEAPALTPEGLRLPWGLLPLPPGAWLGPLVEGERVFVAQGLLVVEASLKGPGARFHFAPKRVVALRPGPEALLPGDWVLPLPFPSLPFEGTQEELEALLPLLHALNPPKPWPYFAYWALEPGALTAEDLRAYGQDLLARGHRPELLFAQEGVRRMAEAARALAQEDPAQAQRLTEALLAYTPLFPGSLAFFRERAEALEAQGMPAQALRLREAEKILRAWLPPDLGFLPQLLYALGLAYLFLMAYLFFYYLPAQLRDLRPLGGFLGGYLRHPLLRLRHLSLAYASLGERLLALLLLLFLGAGFLLYGLDQKARAAIAPPLDRGTLRTQEALDWLRKQPPIPEVKALLGYALLPQAPQEAKRLLQEGGFPFAKALLGEEVPLVRAYREAPLEGPIQSALGLGQDPWGEREPGPSVRTLYLALLRVELARFQEDGLRSASQLPLPERARPWAILGFLLVFFYHLLTFFLPRRKGEVTPTWALLVRLLVPGSLGFSGGFGLLLLLLAAFGLLRTLEGQGVELLLLAYGLHLLFLLPSLRRPA
;
A
#
# COMPACT_ATOMS: atom_id res chain seq x y z
N MET A 1 -36.70 4.83 3.84
CA MET A 1 -38.12 4.59 3.47
C MET A 1 -38.81 3.78 4.57
N ARG A 2 -39.05 4.39 5.75
CA ARG A 2 -39.98 3.89 6.79
C ARG A 2 -40.10 4.91 7.94
N ALA A 3 -40.23 6.20 7.62
CA ALA A 3 -40.76 7.19 8.54
C ALA A 3 -42.09 7.74 8.03
N TRP A 4 -42.89 6.85 7.49
CA TRP A 4 -44.26 7.09 7.04
C TRP A 4 -45.17 6.20 7.87
N ILE A 5 -45.64 6.64 8.98
CA ILE A 5 -46.91 6.24 9.60
C ILE A 5 -46.94 6.86 11.01
N ALA A 6 -47.42 8.05 11.08
CA ALA A 6 -48.29 8.50 12.15
C ALA A 6 -49.06 9.72 11.67
N LEU A 7 -49.86 9.54 10.64
CA LEU A 7 -51.00 10.41 10.34
C LEU A 7 -52.12 9.98 11.25
N ALA A 8 -52.22 10.58 12.43
CA ALA A 8 -53.44 10.47 13.22
C ALA A 8 -54.51 11.35 12.57
N PHE A 9 -55.50 10.70 11.97
CA PHE A 9 -56.71 11.34 11.54
C PHE A 9 -57.47 11.87 12.75
N LEU A 10 -57.49 13.14 12.95
CA LEU A 10 -58.41 13.81 13.83
C LEU A 10 -59.32 14.72 13.00
N GLY A 11 -60.58 14.30 12.89
CA GLY A 11 -61.69 15.15 12.49
C GLY A 11 -62.24 14.94 11.09
N LEU A 12 -63.13 13.99 10.94
CA LEU A 12 -64.16 14.03 9.91
C LEU A 12 -65.12 15.17 10.19
N ALA A 13 -64.77 16.37 9.73
CA ALA A 13 -65.75 17.40 9.40
C ALA A 13 -65.43 17.78 7.95
N LEU A 14 -66.40 17.72 7.08
CA LEU A 14 -66.36 18.31 5.75
C LEU A 14 -66.07 19.81 5.89
N GLY A 15 -64.80 20.20 5.94
CA GLY A 15 -64.37 21.55 6.19
C GLY A 15 -62.87 21.71 5.90
N GLN A 16 -62.50 22.94 5.64
CA GLN A 16 -61.12 23.39 5.41
C GLN A 16 -60.14 22.83 6.44
N SER A 17 -59.08 22.16 5.99
CA SER A 17 -58.17 21.45 6.89
C SER A 17 -56.68 21.70 6.55
N LEU A 18 -55.86 21.77 7.60
CA LEU A 18 -54.42 21.75 7.52
C LEU A 18 -53.91 20.35 7.89
N LEU A 19 -53.13 19.76 7.00
CA LEU A 19 -52.44 18.49 7.23
C LEU A 19 -50.97 18.80 7.57
N LEU A 20 -50.55 18.42 8.75
CA LEU A 20 -49.19 18.56 9.23
C LEU A 20 -48.82 17.32 10.09
N PRO A 21 -47.56 16.92 10.12
CA PRO A 21 -47.11 15.84 10.98
C PRO A 21 -47.19 16.27 12.46
N GLU A 22 -47.54 15.32 13.34
CA GLU A 22 -47.58 15.60 14.78
C GLU A 22 -46.21 15.93 15.38
N ARG A 23 -45.16 15.29 14.82
CA ARG A 23 -43.76 15.42 15.27
C ARG A 23 -42.82 15.52 14.08
N VAL A 24 -41.83 16.40 14.17
CA VAL A 24 -40.72 16.57 13.20
C VAL A 24 -39.43 16.78 13.94
N GLN A 25 -38.30 16.44 13.33
CA GLN A 25 -37.00 16.80 13.91
C GLN A 25 -36.61 18.23 13.49
N VAL A 26 -35.91 18.93 14.36
CA VAL A 26 -35.33 20.24 14.03
C VAL A 26 -34.34 20.07 12.88
N GLY A 27 -34.47 20.90 11.82
CA GLY A 27 -33.67 20.81 10.61
C GLY A 27 -34.24 19.89 9.52
N GLU A 28 -35.24 19.07 9.84
CA GLU A 28 -35.90 18.21 8.87
C GLU A 28 -36.92 19.02 8.04
N ALA A 29 -36.87 18.86 6.71
CA ALA A 29 -37.85 19.45 5.81
C ALA A 29 -39.12 18.59 5.75
N PHE A 30 -40.26 19.18 6.03
CA PHE A 30 -41.57 18.52 5.89
C PHE A 30 -42.53 19.38 5.07
N PHE A 31 -43.59 18.78 4.58
CA PHE A 31 -44.62 19.49 3.82
C PHE A 31 -45.81 19.80 4.70
N LEU A 32 -46.22 21.06 4.68
CA LEU A 32 -47.51 21.53 5.16
C LEU A 32 -48.49 21.52 3.99
N GLU A 33 -49.58 20.82 4.13
CA GLU A 33 -50.60 20.75 3.09
C GLU A 33 -51.95 21.32 3.57
N GLY A 34 -52.56 22.11 2.74
CA GLY A 34 -53.95 22.54 2.95
C GLY A 34 -54.89 21.87 1.99
N LYS A 35 -56.10 21.49 2.46
CA LYS A 35 -57.14 20.86 1.66
C LYS A 35 -58.48 21.57 1.85
N ASP A 36 -59.30 21.51 0.80
CA ASP A 36 -60.66 22.07 0.73
C ASP A 36 -60.69 23.60 1.04
N LEU A 37 -59.66 24.30 0.56
CA LEU A 37 -59.48 25.75 0.77
C LEU A 37 -60.13 26.55 -0.36
N PRO A 38 -60.57 27.81 -0.12
CA PRO A 38 -60.92 28.70 -1.20
C PRO A 38 -59.74 29.02 -2.10
N GLN A 39 -59.97 29.35 -3.33
CA GLN A 39 -58.94 29.77 -4.27
C GLN A 39 -58.45 31.18 -3.92
N GLY A 40 -57.13 31.35 -3.83
CA GLY A 40 -56.53 32.67 -3.51
C GLY A 40 -55.25 32.59 -2.66
N ARG A 41 -54.78 33.76 -2.21
CA ARG A 41 -53.60 33.87 -1.35
C ARG A 41 -54.06 34.12 0.09
N PHE A 42 -53.42 33.40 1.01
CA PHE A 42 -53.78 33.45 2.43
C PHE A 42 -52.54 33.57 3.33
N PRO A 43 -52.62 34.39 4.38
CA PRO A 43 -51.52 34.47 5.34
C PRO A 43 -51.48 33.22 6.22
N LEU A 44 -50.29 32.65 6.32
CA LEU A 44 -49.94 31.49 7.16
C LEU A 44 -48.97 31.98 8.23
N GLU A 45 -49.30 31.82 9.46
CA GLU A 45 -48.47 32.16 10.60
C GLU A 45 -47.96 30.89 11.28
N VAL A 46 -46.66 30.80 11.48
CA VAL A 46 -46.01 29.71 12.22
C VAL A 46 -45.37 30.30 13.48
N VAL A 47 -45.95 30.00 14.63
CA VAL A 47 -45.53 30.49 15.94
C VAL A 47 -44.78 29.37 16.66
N GLY A 48 -43.54 29.62 17.03
CA GLY A 48 -42.69 28.67 17.73
C GLY A 48 -41.83 29.30 18.83
N PRO A 49 -40.89 28.54 19.44
CA PRO A 49 -40.08 29.00 20.57
C PRO A 49 -39.20 30.23 20.26
N LYS A 50 -38.84 30.44 18.99
CA LYS A 50 -38.04 31.61 18.57
C LYS A 50 -38.89 32.81 18.09
N GLY A 51 -40.21 32.73 18.16
CA GLY A 51 -41.13 33.78 17.72
C GLY A 51 -42.08 33.33 16.61
N ALA A 52 -42.79 34.30 16.03
CA ALA A 52 -43.74 34.08 14.95
C ALA A 52 -43.10 34.39 13.58
N ARG A 53 -43.32 33.53 12.59
CA ARG A 53 -42.95 33.73 11.19
C ARG A 53 -44.20 33.76 10.35
N SER A 54 -44.39 34.82 9.58
CA SER A 54 -45.51 34.95 8.65
C SER A 54 -45.07 34.62 7.26
N LEU A 55 -45.86 33.78 6.60
CA LEU A 55 -45.68 33.31 5.23
C LEU A 55 -46.98 33.54 4.44
N GLU A 56 -46.93 33.60 3.14
CA GLU A 56 -48.10 33.69 2.29
C GLU A 56 -48.21 32.40 1.45
N VAL A 57 -49.36 31.76 1.47
CA VAL A 57 -49.58 30.54 0.70
C VAL A 57 -50.66 30.76 -0.37
N GLU A 58 -50.47 30.25 -1.57
CA GLU A 58 -51.43 30.33 -2.66
C GLU A 58 -52.11 28.97 -2.83
N SER A 59 -53.43 28.99 -2.68
CA SER A 59 -54.28 27.79 -2.92
C SER A 59 -54.73 27.73 -4.36
N GLN A 60 -54.38 26.63 -5.04
CA GLN A 60 -54.81 26.31 -6.39
C GLN A 60 -55.66 25.02 -6.34
N GLU A 61 -56.83 25.02 -6.97
CA GLU A 61 -57.73 23.89 -6.96
C GLU A 61 -58.11 23.39 -5.55
N GLY A 62 -58.20 24.31 -4.58
CA GLY A 62 -58.52 23.98 -3.18
C GLY A 62 -57.40 23.38 -2.36
N ARG A 63 -56.16 23.42 -2.84
CA ARG A 63 -55.00 22.82 -2.16
C ARG A 63 -53.78 23.72 -2.25
N PHE A 64 -52.90 23.60 -1.24
CA PHE A 64 -51.52 24.07 -1.31
C PHE A 64 -50.58 23.05 -0.65
N ARG A 65 -49.34 23.11 -1.03
CA ARG A 65 -48.25 22.34 -0.44
C ARG A 65 -47.04 23.22 -0.27
N LEU A 66 -46.59 23.42 1.00
CA LEU A 66 -45.49 24.30 1.35
C LEU A 66 -44.39 23.51 2.08
N PRO A 67 -43.13 23.48 1.61
CA PRO A 67 -42.04 22.91 2.37
C PRO A 67 -41.66 23.84 3.53
N LEU A 68 -41.52 23.27 4.73
CA LEU A 68 -41.13 23.98 5.94
C LEU A 68 -40.01 23.24 6.66
N THR A 69 -39.11 24.02 7.28
CA THR A 69 -38.05 23.53 8.18
C THR A 69 -38.12 24.33 9.47
N LEU A 70 -38.02 23.64 10.62
CA LEU A 70 -38.08 24.28 11.95
C LEU A 70 -36.65 24.39 12.54
N GLU A 71 -36.35 25.52 13.16
CA GLU A 71 -35.00 25.85 13.63
C GLU A 71 -34.76 25.63 15.14
N ALA A 72 -35.79 25.32 15.91
CA ALA A 72 -35.66 25.10 17.34
C ALA A 72 -36.60 24.00 17.84
N PRO A 73 -36.20 23.21 18.82
CA PRO A 73 -37.09 22.24 19.43
C PRO A 73 -38.15 22.91 20.27
N GLY A 74 -39.34 22.31 20.27
CA GLY A 74 -40.50 22.80 21.03
C GLY A 74 -41.82 22.69 20.28
N GLU A 75 -42.88 23.23 20.89
CA GLU A 75 -44.19 23.23 20.27
C GLU A 75 -44.34 24.38 19.29
N TYR A 76 -44.88 24.07 18.13
CA TYR A 76 -45.23 25.02 17.08
C TYR A 76 -46.73 25.02 16.84
N ARG A 77 -47.27 26.23 16.68
CA ARG A 77 -48.65 26.44 16.25
C ARG A 77 -48.65 27.05 14.86
N VAL A 78 -49.38 26.40 13.96
CA VAL A 78 -49.52 26.85 12.58
C VAL A 78 -50.97 27.34 12.41
N ARG A 79 -51.12 28.57 11.95
CA ARG A 79 -52.42 29.21 11.77
C ARG A 79 -52.54 29.75 10.35
N LEU A 80 -53.55 29.25 9.65
CA LEU A 80 -53.91 29.72 8.33
C LEU A 80 -55.17 30.60 8.45
N SER A 81 -55.07 31.86 8.05
CA SER A 81 -56.17 32.81 8.13
C SER A 81 -56.94 32.82 6.81
N LEU A 82 -58.19 32.43 6.86
CA LEU A 82 -59.10 32.35 5.72
C LEU A 82 -60.26 33.33 5.88
N PRO A 83 -60.95 33.73 4.81
CA PRO A 83 -62.16 34.57 4.89
C PRO A 83 -63.29 33.98 5.74
N SER A 84 -63.33 32.65 5.83
CA SER A 84 -64.30 31.89 6.62
C SER A 84 -63.92 31.68 8.09
N GLY A 85 -62.73 32.08 8.50
CA GLY A 85 -62.17 31.85 9.83
C GLY A 85 -60.73 31.34 9.76
N ALA A 86 -60.12 31.07 10.90
CA ALA A 86 -58.74 30.58 10.95
C ALA A 86 -58.76 29.04 11.16
N VAL A 87 -57.88 28.33 10.41
CA VAL A 87 -57.60 26.92 10.63
C VAL A 87 -56.26 26.81 11.34
N GLU A 88 -56.25 26.11 12.46
CA GLU A 88 -55.05 25.93 13.28
C GLU A 88 -54.63 24.48 13.37
N GLY A 89 -53.28 24.26 13.37
CA GLY A 89 -52.69 22.99 13.64
C GLY A 89 -51.51 23.14 14.63
N ARG A 90 -51.13 22.02 15.26
CA ARG A 90 -49.99 21.98 16.20
C ARG A 90 -49.08 20.89 15.79
N LEU A 91 -47.79 21.11 15.94
CA LEU A 91 -46.75 20.12 15.78
C LEU A 91 -45.63 20.33 16.82
N THR A 92 -44.90 19.26 17.13
CA THR A 92 -43.79 19.32 18.08
C THR A 92 -42.51 19.06 17.31
N ALA A 93 -41.59 20.02 17.35
CA ALA A 93 -40.22 19.84 16.86
C ALA A 93 -39.38 19.22 17.98
N LEU A 94 -38.81 18.05 17.69
CA LEU A 94 -37.95 17.34 18.61
C LEU A 94 -36.50 17.84 18.46
N ALA A 95 -35.76 17.87 19.57
CA ALA A 95 -34.33 18.12 19.50
C ALA A 95 -33.64 17.11 18.55
N PRO A 96 -32.63 17.57 17.81
CA PRO A 96 -31.90 16.66 16.93
C PRO A 96 -31.28 15.51 17.74
N GLU A 97 -31.52 14.29 17.30
CA GLU A 97 -30.88 13.13 17.88
C GLU A 97 -29.37 13.23 17.68
N ALA A 98 -28.59 12.70 18.61
CA ALA A 98 -27.14 12.59 18.43
C ALA A 98 -26.83 11.74 17.18
N PRO A 99 -25.80 12.08 16.42
CA PRO A 99 -25.38 11.28 15.26
C PRO A 99 -25.16 9.81 15.64
N ALA A 100 -25.73 8.90 14.88
CA ALA A 100 -25.63 7.46 15.14
C ALA A 100 -25.45 6.67 13.86
N LEU A 101 -24.60 5.65 13.91
CA LEU A 101 -24.49 4.65 12.84
C LEU A 101 -25.64 3.65 12.93
N THR A 102 -26.31 3.46 11.82
CA THR A 102 -27.38 2.47 11.65
C THR A 102 -27.01 1.53 10.50
N PRO A 103 -27.66 0.37 10.37
CA PRO A 103 -27.43 -0.52 9.22
C PRO A 103 -27.72 0.15 7.85
N GLU A 104 -28.52 1.20 7.83
CA GLU A 104 -28.94 1.92 6.63
C GLU A 104 -28.00 3.11 6.32
N GLY A 105 -27.12 3.50 7.26
CA GLY A 105 -26.21 4.63 7.10
C GLY A 105 -25.98 5.43 8.38
N LEU A 106 -25.47 6.65 8.22
CA LEU A 106 -25.26 7.59 9.30
C LEU A 106 -26.52 8.46 9.50
N ARG A 107 -27.18 8.30 10.64
CA ARG A 107 -28.29 9.17 11.05
C ARG A 107 -27.76 10.48 11.58
N LEU A 108 -28.21 11.57 11.02
CA LEU A 108 -27.83 12.94 11.33
C LEU A 108 -29.06 13.77 11.72
N PRO A 109 -28.92 14.94 12.36
CA PRO A 109 -30.05 15.79 12.75
C PRO A 109 -30.98 16.19 11.58
N TRP A 110 -30.47 16.18 10.37
CA TRP A 110 -31.20 16.56 9.16
C TRP A 110 -31.71 15.38 8.34
N GLY A 111 -31.39 14.15 8.72
CA GLY A 111 -31.83 12.95 8.01
C GLY A 111 -30.81 11.82 7.99
N LEU A 112 -31.02 10.86 7.12
CA LEU A 112 -30.14 9.70 6.93
C LEU A 112 -29.18 9.97 5.79
N LEU A 113 -27.87 9.89 6.07
CA LEU A 113 -26.84 9.80 5.06
C LEU A 113 -26.58 8.32 4.78
N PRO A 114 -27.02 7.77 3.64
CA PRO A 114 -26.81 6.37 3.35
C PRO A 114 -25.34 6.07 3.16
N LEU A 115 -24.88 4.96 3.75
CA LEU A 115 -23.52 4.47 3.65
C LEU A 115 -23.52 3.03 3.12
N PRO A 116 -22.44 2.59 2.43
CA PRO A 116 -22.35 1.20 1.98
C PRO A 116 -22.43 0.23 3.15
N PRO A 117 -22.93 -0.98 2.93
CA PRO A 117 -22.95 -2.00 3.97
C PRO A 117 -21.53 -2.33 4.42
N GLY A 118 -21.36 -2.56 5.72
CA GLY A 118 -20.08 -2.93 6.31
C GLY A 118 -19.89 -2.39 7.72
N ALA A 119 -18.72 -2.67 8.28
CA ALA A 119 -18.36 -2.20 9.62
C ALA A 119 -17.75 -0.79 9.54
N TRP A 120 -18.53 0.21 9.90
CA TRP A 120 -18.12 1.60 10.00
C TRP A 120 -17.56 1.90 11.39
N LEU A 121 -16.51 2.71 11.44
CA LEU A 121 -15.93 3.28 12.65
C LEU A 121 -16.55 4.65 12.92
N GLY A 122 -16.75 4.98 14.17
CA GLY A 122 -17.37 6.25 14.60
C GLY A 122 -18.81 6.07 15.09
N PRO A 123 -19.67 7.11 15.09
CA PRO A 123 -19.37 8.46 14.63
C PRO A 123 -18.47 9.25 15.60
N LEU A 124 -17.52 9.99 15.07
CA LEU A 124 -16.74 10.96 15.81
C LEU A 124 -17.32 12.36 15.56
N VAL A 125 -17.82 13.01 16.58
CA VAL A 125 -18.41 14.35 16.49
C VAL A 125 -17.39 15.39 16.95
N GLU A 126 -17.07 16.34 16.09
CA GLU A 126 -16.15 17.44 16.36
C GLU A 126 -16.74 18.77 15.89
N GLY A 127 -17.25 19.54 16.84
CA GLY A 127 -17.96 20.76 16.55
C GLY A 127 -19.22 20.51 15.71
N GLU A 128 -19.24 21.02 14.50
CA GLU A 128 -20.37 20.89 13.57
C GLU A 128 -20.18 19.77 12.54
N ARG A 129 -19.14 18.98 12.69
CA ARG A 129 -18.75 17.90 11.76
C ARG A 129 -18.82 16.54 12.43
N VAL A 130 -19.15 15.55 11.64
CA VAL A 130 -19.18 14.14 12.03
C VAL A 130 -18.32 13.35 11.09
N PHE A 131 -17.43 12.54 11.63
CA PHE A 131 -16.56 11.66 10.87
C PHE A 131 -16.92 10.21 11.11
N VAL A 132 -17.00 9.45 10.03
CA VAL A 132 -17.12 7.98 10.05
C VAL A 132 -16.11 7.40 9.05
N ALA A 133 -15.60 6.21 9.32
CA ALA A 133 -14.59 5.62 8.45
C ALA A 133 -14.85 4.14 8.18
N GLN A 134 -14.54 3.69 6.96
CA GLN A 134 -14.52 2.28 6.57
C GLN A 134 -13.36 2.03 5.61
N GLY A 135 -12.45 1.15 6.00
CA GLY A 135 -11.28 0.86 5.18
C GLY A 135 -10.39 2.09 4.96
N LEU A 136 -10.27 2.54 3.72
CA LEU A 136 -9.53 3.76 3.35
C LEU A 136 -10.43 5.00 3.34
N LEU A 137 -11.74 4.83 3.29
CA LEU A 137 -12.70 5.90 3.15
C LEU A 137 -13.03 6.54 4.50
N VAL A 138 -12.92 7.85 4.58
CA VAL A 138 -13.44 8.68 5.68
C VAL A 138 -14.49 9.62 5.13
N VAL A 139 -15.68 9.59 5.72
CA VAL A 139 -16.79 10.47 5.37
C VAL A 139 -16.88 11.56 6.43
N GLU A 140 -16.78 12.81 6.00
CA GLU A 140 -17.03 14.01 6.80
C GLU A 140 -18.42 14.52 6.46
N ALA A 141 -19.33 14.50 7.40
CA ALA A 141 -20.69 15.03 7.25
C ALA A 141 -20.91 16.26 8.13
N SER A 142 -21.79 17.16 7.69
CA SER A 142 -22.17 18.34 8.47
C SER A 142 -23.38 18.03 9.37
N LEU A 143 -23.39 18.59 10.59
CA LEU A 143 -24.57 18.56 11.46
C LEU A 143 -25.63 19.59 11.07
N LYS A 144 -25.26 20.63 10.31
CA LYS A 144 -26.15 21.76 9.98
C LYS A 144 -27.05 21.54 8.77
N GLY A 145 -26.69 20.60 7.89
CA GLY A 145 -27.48 20.39 6.68
C GLY A 145 -26.89 19.28 5.81
N PRO A 146 -27.62 18.90 4.77
CA PRO A 146 -27.18 17.86 3.85
C PRO A 146 -25.89 18.28 3.16
N GLY A 147 -24.89 17.44 3.24
CA GLY A 147 -23.58 17.60 2.64
C GLY A 147 -22.60 16.67 3.30
N ALA A 148 -21.77 16.07 2.49
CA ALA A 148 -20.64 15.27 2.98
C ALA A 148 -19.43 15.48 2.07
N ARG A 149 -18.26 15.26 2.64
CA ARG A 149 -16.99 15.20 1.93
C ARG A 149 -16.40 13.82 2.11
N PHE A 150 -15.68 13.37 1.12
CA PHE A 150 -15.07 12.06 1.11
C PHE A 150 -13.55 12.22 1.06
N HIS A 151 -12.87 11.58 2.01
CA HIS A 151 -11.43 11.62 2.14
C HIS A 151 -10.89 10.20 2.07
N PHE A 152 -9.79 9.99 1.34
CA PHE A 152 -9.14 8.70 1.26
C PHE A 152 -7.84 8.71 2.05
N ALA A 153 -7.81 7.94 3.14
CA ALA A 153 -6.60 7.74 3.91
C ALA A 153 -5.57 6.91 3.11
N PRO A 154 -4.27 7.16 3.28
CA PRO A 154 -3.21 6.41 2.60
C PRO A 154 -3.12 4.95 3.04
N LYS A 155 -3.71 4.62 4.20
CA LYS A 155 -3.82 3.26 4.75
C LYS A 155 -5.17 3.10 5.43
N ARG A 156 -5.57 1.83 5.67
CA ARG A 156 -6.82 1.52 6.36
C ARG A 156 -6.90 2.26 7.71
N VAL A 157 -8.01 2.94 7.95
CA VAL A 157 -8.30 3.55 9.25
C VAL A 157 -8.64 2.45 10.24
N VAL A 158 -7.99 2.45 11.39
CA VAL A 158 -8.17 1.46 12.46
C VAL A 158 -9.11 1.99 13.54
N ALA A 159 -9.04 3.29 13.82
CA ALA A 159 -9.91 3.96 14.79
C ALA A 159 -10.00 5.46 14.47
N LEU A 160 -11.08 6.08 14.94
CA LEU A 160 -11.23 7.54 15.01
C LEU A 160 -11.05 7.97 16.46
N ARG A 161 -10.30 9.05 16.69
CA ARG A 161 -10.00 9.58 18.03
C ARG A 161 -10.43 11.03 18.16
N PRO A 162 -10.83 11.48 19.38
CA PRO A 162 -11.06 12.89 19.67
C PRO A 162 -9.81 13.73 19.36
N GLY A 163 -10.05 14.95 18.83
CA GLY A 163 -8.97 15.83 18.51
C GLY A 163 -8.68 16.13 17.04
N PRO A 164 -9.65 16.02 16.14
CA PRO A 164 -10.16 14.86 15.41
C PRO A 164 -9.01 14.16 14.67
N GLU A 165 -8.81 12.92 14.96
CA GLU A 165 -7.69 12.14 14.44
C GLU A 165 -8.11 10.76 13.92
N ALA A 166 -7.54 10.33 12.79
CA ALA A 166 -7.63 8.97 12.31
C ALA A 166 -6.36 8.19 12.66
N LEU A 167 -6.50 7.06 13.33
CA LEU A 167 -5.42 6.14 13.63
C LEU A 167 -5.26 5.15 12.47
N LEU A 168 -4.04 5.03 11.96
CA LEU A 168 -3.64 4.11 10.89
C LEU A 168 -2.75 2.99 11.45
N PRO A 169 -2.55 1.87 10.72
CA PRO A 169 -1.66 0.80 11.16
C PRO A 169 -0.23 1.29 11.39
N GLY A 170 0.37 0.84 12.50
CA GLY A 170 1.72 1.26 12.92
C GLY A 170 1.70 2.53 13.76
N ASP A 171 0.58 2.81 14.45
CA ASP A 171 0.35 3.96 15.34
C ASP A 171 0.54 5.33 14.67
N TRP A 172 0.33 5.36 13.37
CA TRP A 172 0.33 6.61 12.62
C TRP A 172 -0.97 7.35 12.87
N VAL A 173 -0.85 8.62 13.22
CA VAL A 173 -1.98 9.51 13.48
C VAL A 173 -2.09 10.51 12.33
N LEU A 174 -3.28 10.61 11.76
CA LEU A 174 -3.60 11.53 10.68
C LEU A 174 -4.66 12.53 11.16
N PRO A 175 -4.35 13.85 11.19
CA PRO A 175 -5.34 14.85 11.59
C PRO A 175 -6.48 14.93 10.56
N LEU A 176 -7.71 15.13 11.03
CA LEU A 176 -8.91 15.26 10.20
C LEU A 176 -9.41 16.72 10.17
N PRO A 177 -9.89 17.26 9.05
CA PRO A 177 -9.78 16.65 7.72
C PRO A 177 -8.34 16.72 7.21
N PHE A 178 -7.86 15.67 6.62
CA PHE A 178 -6.56 15.68 5.98
C PHE A 178 -6.70 16.06 4.50
N PRO A 179 -5.64 16.59 3.87
CA PRO A 179 -5.61 16.77 2.43
C PRO A 179 -5.79 15.41 1.77
N SER A 180 -6.98 15.16 1.26
CA SER A 180 -7.28 13.87 0.67
C SER A 180 -6.59 13.74 -0.65
N LEU A 181 -6.18 12.57 -0.90
CA LEU A 181 -5.68 12.14 -2.15
C LEU A 181 -6.68 11.32 -2.89
N PRO A 182 -6.89 11.69 -4.07
CA PRO A 182 -6.75 12.99 -4.75
C PRO A 182 -8.08 13.74 -4.78
N PHE A 183 -9.03 13.42 -3.90
CA PHE A 183 -10.40 13.81 -4.07
C PHE A 183 -11.14 14.15 -2.77
N GLU A 184 -11.61 15.39 -2.68
CA GLU A 184 -12.66 15.79 -1.75
C GLU A 184 -14.00 15.73 -2.50
N GLY A 185 -14.97 14.94 -2.01
CA GLY A 185 -16.30 14.89 -2.59
C GLY A 185 -17.07 16.19 -2.36
N THR A 186 -17.72 16.66 -3.39
CA THR A 186 -18.68 17.78 -3.32
C THR A 186 -20.08 17.25 -3.00
N GLN A 187 -21.03 18.15 -2.73
CA GLN A 187 -22.43 17.77 -2.56
C GLN A 187 -23.01 17.06 -3.80
N GLU A 188 -22.64 17.53 -4.98
CA GLU A 188 -23.08 16.93 -6.26
C GLU A 188 -22.58 15.50 -6.39
N GLU A 189 -21.36 15.26 -5.94
CA GLU A 189 -20.76 13.92 -5.93
C GLU A 189 -21.35 13.02 -4.87
N LEU A 190 -21.76 13.56 -3.73
CA LEU A 190 -22.54 12.82 -2.74
C LEU A 190 -23.86 12.38 -3.36
N GLU A 191 -24.58 13.27 -4.03
CA GLU A 191 -25.85 12.94 -4.70
C GLU A 191 -25.66 11.88 -5.79
N ALA A 192 -24.55 11.89 -6.49
CA ALA A 192 -24.17 10.85 -7.43
C ALA A 192 -23.71 9.55 -6.75
N LEU A 193 -23.03 9.65 -5.61
CA LEU A 193 -22.52 8.51 -4.85
C LEU A 193 -23.63 7.75 -4.11
N LEU A 194 -24.64 8.43 -3.58
CA LEU A 194 -25.72 7.81 -2.81
C LEU A 194 -26.44 6.69 -3.58
N PRO A 195 -26.81 6.87 -4.85
CA PRO A 195 -27.34 5.78 -5.67
C PRO A 195 -26.34 4.64 -5.87
N LEU A 196 -25.03 4.96 -5.98
CA LEU A 196 -23.98 3.96 -6.16
C LEU A 196 -23.79 3.07 -4.94
N LEU A 197 -23.91 3.64 -3.77
CA LEU A 197 -23.73 2.93 -2.51
C LEU A 197 -24.92 2.01 -2.17
N HIS A 198 -26.08 2.27 -2.77
CA HIS A 198 -27.30 1.51 -2.54
C HIS A 198 -27.80 0.74 -3.75
N ALA A 199 -27.31 1.05 -4.93
CA ALA A 199 -27.95 0.56 -6.12
C ALA A 199 -27.24 -0.63 -6.73
N LEU A 200 -28.10 -1.46 -7.26
CA LEU A 200 -27.72 -2.54 -8.16
C LEU A 200 -27.24 -2.02 -9.53
N ASN A 201 -27.59 -0.78 -9.91
CA ASN A 201 -27.21 -0.14 -11.17
C ASN A 201 -26.94 1.36 -10.96
N PRO A 202 -25.77 1.72 -10.48
CA PRO A 202 -25.40 3.12 -10.30
C PRO A 202 -25.23 3.86 -11.62
N PRO A 203 -25.50 5.19 -11.67
CA PRO A 203 -25.24 6.01 -12.84
C PRO A 203 -23.74 6.07 -13.14
N LYS A 204 -23.37 5.96 -14.41
CA LYS A 204 -21.99 6.00 -14.89
C LYS A 204 -21.71 7.29 -15.69
N PRO A 205 -20.48 7.82 -15.68
CA PRO A 205 -19.30 7.33 -14.95
C PRO A 205 -19.41 7.58 -13.44
N TRP A 206 -18.91 6.64 -12.66
CA TRP A 206 -18.84 6.80 -11.22
C TRP A 206 -17.77 7.83 -10.83
N PRO A 207 -17.99 8.58 -9.74
CA PRO A 207 -16.90 9.34 -9.15
C PRO A 207 -15.75 8.42 -8.79
N TYR A 208 -14.54 8.86 -9.08
CA TYR A 208 -13.31 8.10 -8.91
C TYR A 208 -13.19 7.37 -7.55
N PHE A 209 -13.56 8.04 -6.46
CA PHE A 209 -13.48 7.47 -5.11
C PHE A 209 -14.54 6.40 -4.82
N ALA A 210 -15.63 6.36 -5.57
CA ALA A 210 -16.71 5.38 -5.37
C ALA A 210 -16.24 3.94 -5.60
N TYR A 211 -15.28 3.72 -6.50
CA TYR A 211 -14.74 2.39 -6.77
C TYR A 211 -14.07 1.73 -5.56
N TRP A 212 -13.65 2.51 -4.58
CA TRP A 212 -12.99 1.99 -3.39
C TRP A 212 -13.94 1.72 -2.23
N ALA A 213 -15.11 2.34 -2.28
CA ALA A 213 -16.13 2.16 -1.26
C ALA A 213 -17.02 0.94 -1.52
N LEU A 214 -17.02 0.40 -2.75
CA LEU A 214 -17.90 -0.68 -3.15
C LEU A 214 -17.38 -2.06 -2.76
N GLU A 215 -18.31 -2.98 -2.53
CA GLU A 215 -18.00 -4.39 -2.40
C GLU A 215 -17.41 -4.93 -3.71
N PRO A 216 -16.33 -5.76 -3.64
CA PRO A 216 -15.64 -6.25 -4.83
C PRO A 216 -16.54 -6.95 -5.84
N GLY A 217 -17.53 -7.73 -5.39
CA GLY A 217 -18.45 -8.46 -6.26
C GLY A 217 -19.47 -7.59 -7.02
N ALA A 218 -19.64 -6.32 -6.60
CA ALA A 218 -20.53 -5.37 -7.27
C ALA A 218 -19.89 -4.69 -8.48
N LEU A 219 -18.57 -4.80 -8.66
CA LEU A 219 -17.83 -4.14 -9.72
C LEU A 219 -17.91 -4.91 -11.03
N THR A 220 -18.14 -4.19 -12.12
CA THR A 220 -18.16 -4.74 -13.47
C THR A 220 -16.92 -4.32 -14.27
N ALA A 221 -16.70 -4.97 -15.42
CA ALA A 221 -15.63 -4.56 -16.34
C ALA A 221 -15.85 -3.16 -16.92
N GLU A 222 -17.10 -2.71 -17.03
CA GLU A 222 -17.44 -1.36 -17.48
C GLU A 222 -17.10 -0.31 -16.43
N ASP A 223 -17.30 -0.64 -15.16
CA ASP A 223 -16.92 0.23 -14.05
C ASP A 223 -15.41 0.45 -14.03
N LEU A 224 -14.65 -0.63 -14.27
CA LEU A 224 -13.21 -0.53 -14.36
C LEU A 224 -12.74 0.26 -15.59
N ARG A 225 -13.46 0.18 -16.72
CA ARG A 225 -13.20 1.06 -17.88
C ARG A 225 -13.42 2.52 -17.54
N ALA A 226 -14.54 2.86 -16.93
CA ALA A 226 -14.86 4.23 -16.52
C ALA A 226 -13.81 4.77 -15.54
N TYR A 227 -13.39 3.94 -14.57
CA TYR A 227 -12.31 4.24 -13.66
C TYR A 227 -10.98 4.50 -14.40
N GLY A 228 -10.61 3.62 -15.34
CA GLY A 228 -9.40 3.78 -16.15
C GLY A 228 -9.41 5.07 -16.99
N GLN A 229 -10.55 5.41 -17.57
CA GLN A 229 -10.73 6.66 -18.30
C GLN A 229 -10.60 7.90 -17.40
N ASP A 230 -11.15 7.86 -16.19
CA ASP A 230 -11.00 8.94 -15.21
C ASP A 230 -9.54 9.10 -14.77
N LEU A 231 -8.84 7.99 -14.52
CA LEU A 231 -7.41 8.02 -14.24
C LEU A 231 -6.61 8.66 -15.38
N LEU A 232 -6.92 8.28 -16.63
CA LEU A 232 -6.27 8.82 -17.80
C LEU A 232 -6.50 10.33 -17.93
N ALA A 233 -7.75 10.78 -17.76
CA ALA A 233 -8.13 12.20 -17.78
C ALA A 233 -7.39 13.02 -16.72
N ARG A 234 -7.01 12.41 -15.60
CA ARG A 234 -6.19 13.02 -14.52
C ARG A 234 -4.68 12.92 -14.75
N GLY A 235 -4.23 12.41 -15.89
CA GLY A 235 -2.82 12.27 -16.25
C GLY A 235 -2.12 11.05 -15.64
N HIS A 236 -2.86 10.09 -15.12
CA HIS A 236 -2.28 8.82 -14.67
C HIS A 236 -1.78 7.99 -15.86
N ARG A 237 -0.81 7.15 -15.61
CA ARG A 237 -0.20 6.29 -16.62
C ARG A 237 -0.22 4.83 -16.18
N PRO A 238 -0.44 3.87 -17.10
CA PRO A 238 -0.51 2.45 -16.75
C PRO A 238 0.82 1.88 -16.26
N GLU A 239 1.94 2.51 -16.60
CA GLU A 239 3.29 2.13 -16.18
C GLU A 239 3.60 2.55 -14.74
N LEU A 240 2.73 3.34 -14.10
CA LEU A 240 2.88 3.75 -12.71
C LEU A 240 2.10 2.81 -11.79
N LEU A 241 2.71 2.45 -10.68
CA LEU A 241 2.07 1.62 -9.68
C LEU A 241 0.97 2.40 -8.96
N PHE A 242 -0.24 1.87 -9.02
CA PHE A 242 -1.34 2.34 -8.20
C PHE A 242 -1.39 1.49 -6.93
N ALA A 243 -0.86 2.00 -5.84
CA ALA A 243 -0.87 1.35 -4.52
C ALA A 243 -2.28 1.39 -3.87
N GLN A 244 -3.33 1.26 -4.67
CA GLN A 244 -4.70 1.47 -4.23
C GLN A 244 -5.34 0.16 -3.79
N GLU A 245 -5.85 0.16 -2.59
CA GLU A 245 -6.58 -0.96 -2.00
C GLU A 245 -7.79 -1.38 -2.86
N GLY A 246 -8.45 -0.42 -3.50
CA GLY A 246 -9.59 -0.69 -4.37
C GLY A 246 -9.24 -1.56 -5.58
N VAL A 247 -8.11 -1.30 -6.24
CA VAL A 247 -7.66 -2.12 -7.38
C VAL A 247 -7.31 -3.55 -6.92
N ARG A 248 -6.72 -3.69 -5.74
CA ARG A 248 -6.46 -4.99 -5.13
C ARG A 248 -7.75 -5.76 -4.86
N ARG A 249 -8.78 -5.11 -4.33
CA ARG A 249 -10.11 -5.70 -4.10
C ARG A 249 -10.77 -6.16 -5.40
N MET A 250 -10.63 -5.40 -6.49
CA MET A 250 -11.11 -5.83 -7.81
C MET A 250 -10.41 -7.10 -8.29
N ALA A 251 -9.11 -7.23 -8.05
CA ALA A 251 -8.37 -8.45 -8.36
C ALA A 251 -8.82 -9.64 -7.49
N GLU A 252 -9.11 -9.40 -6.21
CA GLU A 252 -9.68 -10.41 -5.30
C GLU A 252 -11.08 -10.83 -5.74
N ALA A 253 -11.92 -9.89 -6.19
CA ALA A 253 -13.23 -10.20 -6.77
C ALA A 253 -13.11 -11.08 -8.03
N ALA A 254 -12.18 -10.79 -8.93
CA ALA A 254 -11.92 -11.61 -10.10
C ALA A 254 -11.46 -13.04 -9.76
N ARG A 255 -10.73 -13.21 -8.64
CA ARG A 255 -10.37 -14.54 -8.13
C ARG A 255 -11.59 -15.29 -7.58
N ALA A 256 -12.40 -14.63 -6.77
CA ALA A 256 -13.61 -15.23 -6.19
C ALA A 256 -14.60 -15.67 -7.28
N LEU A 257 -14.85 -14.82 -8.27
CA LEU A 257 -15.74 -15.11 -9.40
C LEU A 257 -15.20 -16.18 -10.34
N ALA A 258 -13.91 -16.54 -10.26
CA ALA A 258 -13.29 -17.49 -11.18
C ALA A 258 -13.96 -18.88 -11.19
N GLN A 259 -14.60 -19.28 -10.08
CA GLN A 259 -15.34 -20.54 -9.96
C GLN A 259 -16.84 -20.38 -10.20
N GLU A 260 -17.42 -19.26 -9.78
CA GLU A 260 -18.87 -18.99 -9.83
C GLU A 260 -19.29 -18.44 -11.22
N ASP A 261 -18.56 -17.46 -11.74
CA ASP A 261 -18.78 -16.84 -13.05
C ASP A 261 -17.44 -16.61 -13.77
N PRO A 262 -16.89 -17.66 -14.46
CA PRO A 262 -15.63 -17.56 -15.17
C PRO A 262 -15.62 -16.45 -16.24
N ALA A 263 -16.75 -16.17 -16.88
CA ALA A 263 -16.85 -15.17 -17.93
C ALA A 263 -16.70 -13.76 -17.36
N GLN A 264 -17.32 -13.47 -16.22
CA GLN A 264 -17.19 -12.19 -15.53
C GLN A 264 -15.77 -12.02 -14.95
N ALA A 265 -15.21 -13.09 -14.35
CA ALA A 265 -13.84 -13.10 -13.86
C ALA A 265 -12.82 -12.77 -14.97
N GLN A 266 -13.06 -13.32 -16.18
CA GLN A 266 -12.21 -13.03 -17.35
C GLN A 266 -12.34 -11.57 -17.79
N ARG A 267 -13.56 -11.04 -17.88
CA ARG A 267 -13.80 -9.62 -18.22
C ARG A 267 -13.14 -8.67 -17.24
N LEU A 268 -13.21 -8.94 -15.94
CA LEU A 268 -12.52 -8.16 -14.91
C LEU A 268 -10.99 -8.26 -15.06
N THR A 269 -10.47 -9.46 -15.34
CA THR A 269 -9.03 -9.68 -15.56
C THR A 269 -8.51 -8.87 -16.74
N GLU A 270 -9.23 -8.89 -17.86
CA GLU A 270 -8.90 -8.14 -19.07
C GLU A 270 -8.98 -6.62 -18.84
N ALA A 271 -10.00 -6.16 -18.11
CA ALA A 271 -10.15 -4.75 -17.79
C ALA A 271 -9.06 -4.25 -16.83
N LEU A 272 -8.68 -5.05 -15.81
CA LEU A 272 -7.52 -4.77 -14.93
C LEU A 272 -6.24 -4.64 -15.75
N LEU A 273 -6.00 -5.60 -16.66
CA LEU A 273 -4.82 -5.57 -17.51
C LEU A 273 -4.79 -4.35 -18.44
N ALA A 274 -5.95 -3.95 -18.97
CA ALA A 274 -6.04 -2.82 -19.90
C ALA A 274 -5.85 -1.46 -19.20
N TYR A 275 -6.46 -1.24 -18.04
CA TYR A 275 -6.59 0.08 -17.44
C TYR A 275 -5.71 0.31 -16.21
N THR A 276 -5.47 -0.71 -15.39
CA THR A 276 -4.68 -0.62 -14.17
C THR A 276 -3.80 -1.87 -13.96
N PRO A 277 -2.89 -2.16 -14.91
CA PRO A 277 -2.14 -3.43 -14.91
C PRO A 277 -1.14 -3.54 -13.77
N LEU A 278 -0.69 -2.42 -13.20
CA LEU A 278 0.27 -2.40 -12.10
C LEU A 278 -0.43 -2.05 -10.79
N PHE A 279 -0.59 -3.04 -9.93
CA PHE A 279 -1.06 -2.93 -8.55
C PHE A 279 -0.30 -3.92 -7.66
N PRO A 280 -0.31 -3.76 -6.33
CA PRO A 280 0.36 -4.70 -5.45
C PRO A 280 -0.12 -6.14 -5.66
N GLY A 281 0.82 -7.04 -6.00
CA GLY A 281 0.50 -8.45 -6.30
C GLY A 281 0.02 -8.73 -7.72
N SER A 282 0.06 -7.77 -8.64
CA SER A 282 -0.44 -7.90 -10.02
C SER A 282 0.19 -9.06 -10.80
N LEU A 283 1.51 -9.25 -10.72
CA LEU A 283 2.19 -10.35 -11.43
C LEU A 283 1.73 -11.74 -10.94
N ALA A 284 1.57 -11.90 -9.62
CA ALA A 284 1.04 -13.14 -9.05
C ALA A 284 -0.40 -13.38 -9.51
N PHE A 285 -1.23 -12.34 -9.47
CA PHE A 285 -2.62 -12.39 -9.95
C PHE A 285 -2.71 -12.84 -11.41
N PHE A 286 -1.98 -12.22 -12.33
CA PHE A 286 -2.05 -12.58 -13.75
C PHE A 286 -1.50 -13.99 -14.02
N ARG A 287 -0.48 -14.42 -13.26
CA ARG A 287 0.03 -15.80 -13.33
C ARG A 287 -1.01 -16.83 -12.88
N GLU A 288 -1.62 -16.62 -11.72
CA GLU A 288 -2.67 -17.47 -11.17
C GLU A 288 -3.87 -17.58 -12.14
N ARG A 289 -4.24 -16.45 -12.76
CA ARG A 289 -5.29 -16.43 -13.77
C ARG A 289 -4.92 -17.18 -15.04
N ALA A 290 -3.66 -17.08 -15.48
CA ALA A 290 -3.17 -17.85 -16.62
C ALA A 290 -3.20 -19.36 -16.34
N GLU A 291 -2.76 -19.79 -15.16
CA GLU A 291 -2.80 -21.20 -14.73
C GLU A 291 -4.25 -21.73 -14.65
N ALA A 292 -5.18 -20.91 -14.11
CA ALA A 292 -6.60 -21.27 -14.07
C ALA A 292 -7.20 -21.42 -15.48
N LEU A 293 -6.86 -20.56 -16.44
CA LEU A 293 -7.30 -20.65 -17.83
C LEU A 293 -6.72 -21.89 -18.55
N GLU A 294 -5.48 -22.24 -18.27
CA GLU A 294 -4.89 -23.50 -18.79
C GLU A 294 -5.64 -24.72 -18.27
N ALA A 295 -5.94 -24.75 -16.96
CA ALA A 295 -6.72 -25.84 -16.36
C ALA A 295 -8.14 -25.94 -16.93
N GLN A 296 -8.71 -24.82 -17.38
CA GLN A 296 -10.01 -24.76 -18.05
C GLN A 296 -9.96 -25.09 -19.56
N GLY A 297 -8.80 -25.44 -20.10
CA GLY A 297 -8.62 -25.75 -21.52
C GLY A 297 -8.61 -24.53 -22.46
N MET A 298 -8.24 -23.36 -21.94
CA MET A 298 -8.14 -22.11 -22.70
C MET A 298 -6.67 -21.63 -22.86
N PRO A 299 -5.78 -22.43 -23.48
CA PRO A 299 -4.34 -22.16 -23.51
C PRO A 299 -3.98 -20.88 -24.26
N ALA A 300 -4.75 -20.49 -25.27
CA ALA A 300 -4.51 -19.27 -26.02
C ALA A 300 -4.69 -18.01 -25.16
N GLN A 301 -5.68 -17.98 -24.29
CA GLN A 301 -5.90 -16.87 -23.36
C GLN A 301 -4.85 -16.86 -22.25
N ALA A 302 -4.50 -18.03 -21.73
CA ALA A 302 -3.42 -18.18 -20.76
C ALA A 302 -2.09 -17.67 -21.30
N LEU A 303 -1.74 -18.01 -22.55
CA LEU A 303 -0.52 -17.52 -23.19
C LEU A 303 -0.49 -15.99 -23.28
N ARG A 304 -1.63 -15.37 -23.63
CA ARG A 304 -1.76 -13.89 -23.68
C ARG A 304 -1.46 -13.25 -22.32
N LEU A 305 -1.99 -13.79 -21.22
CA LEU A 305 -1.71 -13.30 -19.88
C LEU A 305 -0.24 -13.47 -19.47
N ARG A 306 0.39 -14.58 -19.87
CA ARG A 306 1.82 -14.81 -19.61
C ARG A 306 2.72 -13.85 -20.39
N GLU A 307 2.37 -13.54 -21.62
CA GLU A 307 3.09 -12.54 -22.42
C GLU A 307 2.95 -11.15 -21.79
N ALA A 308 1.73 -10.78 -21.38
CA ALA A 308 1.49 -9.54 -20.66
C ALA A 308 2.27 -9.48 -19.32
N GLU A 309 2.31 -10.57 -18.55
CA GLU A 309 3.12 -10.65 -17.32
C GLU A 309 4.60 -10.36 -17.57
N LYS A 310 5.19 -10.87 -18.65
CA LYS A 310 6.60 -10.61 -18.99
C LYS A 310 6.86 -9.13 -19.22
N ILE A 311 5.94 -8.44 -19.91
CA ILE A 311 6.03 -7.00 -20.17
C ILE A 311 5.90 -6.21 -18.88
N LEU A 312 4.88 -6.50 -18.08
CA LEU A 312 4.65 -5.84 -16.79
C LEU A 312 5.84 -6.01 -15.84
N ARG A 313 6.46 -7.18 -15.86
CA ARG A 313 7.68 -7.45 -15.07
C ARG A 313 8.84 -6.52 -15.45
N ALA A 314 8.94 -6.13 -16.72
CA ALA A 314 9.96 -5.19 -17.17
C ALA A 314 9.73 -3.76 -16.65
N TRP A 315 8.52 -3.41 -16.24
CA TRP A 315 8.18 -2.09 -15.69
C TRP A 315 8.27 -2.02 -14.18
N LEU A 316 8.23 -3.15 -13.51
CA LEU A 316 8.33 -3.22 -12.06
C LEU A 316 9.80 -3.17 -11.61
N PRO A 317 10.05 -2.71 -10.39
CA PRO A 317 11.36 -2.88 -9.76
C PRO A 317 11.80 -4.34 -9.80
N PRO A 318 13.11 -4.61 -9.84
CA PRO A 318 13.62 -5.99 -9.73
C PRO A 318 13.04 -6.67 -8.49
N ASP A 319 12.64 -7.93 -8.64
CA ASP A 319 12.18 -8.69 -7.49
C ASP A 319 13.40 -9.14 -6.65
N LEU A 320 13.59 -8.45 -5.53
CA LEU A 320 14.61 -8.78 -4.52
C LEU A 320 14.02 -9.52 -3.32
N GLY A 321 12.84 -10.13 -3.48
CA GLY A 321 12.17 -10.89 -2.40
C GLY A 321 12.99 -12.07 -1.88
N PHE A 322 13.93 -12.59 -2.67
CA PHE A 322 14.88 -13.62 -2.25
C PHE A 322 15.99 -13.08 -1.34
N LEU A 323 16.26 -11.76 -1.34
CA LEU A 323 17.40 -11.15 -0.63
C LEU A 323 17.37 -11.37 0.89
N PRO A 324 16.24 -11.22 1.61
CA PRO A 324 16.17 -11.54 3.03
C PRO A 324 16.53 -13.00 3.32
N GLN A 325 16.02 -13.95 2.54
CA GLN A 325 16.34 -15.38 2.71
C GLN A 325 17.83 -15.64 2.45
N LEU A 326 18.41 -15.02 1.43
CA LEU A 326 19.84 -15.09 1.16
C LEU A 326 20.67 -14.51 2.32
N LEU A 327 20.26 -13.38 2.89
CA LEU A 327 20.95 -12.76 4.03
C LEU A 327 20.90 -13.65 5.29
N TYR A 328 19.76 -14.27 5.57
CA TYR A 328 19.64 -15.25 6.66
C TYR A 328 20.52 -16.48 6.39
N ALA A 329 20.54 -17.00 5.17
CA ALA A 329 21.40 -18.12 4.81
C ALA A 329 22.89 -17.77 4.93
N LEU A 330 23.30 -16.58 4.48
CA LEU A 330 24.67 -16.09 4.66
C LEU A 330 25.04 -15.93 6.13
N GLY A 331 24.13 -15.39 6.94
CA GLY A 331 24.31 -15.27 8.39
C GLY A 331 24.47 -16.64 9.06
N LEU A 332 23.63 -17.59 8.74
CA LEU A 332 23.75 -18.97 9.24
C LEU A 332 25.04 -19.66 8.76
N ALA A 333 25.40 -19.50 7.50
CA ALA A 333 26.66 -20.02 6.96
C ALA A 333 27.87 -19.43 7.69
N TYR A 334 27.86 -18.12 7.96
CA TYR A 334 28.88 -17.48 8.76
C TYR A 334 28.94 -18.04 10.19
N LEU A 335 27.80 -18.19 10.85
CA LEU A 335 27.72 -18.78 12.20
C LEU A 335 28.23 -20.22 12.22
N PHE A 336 27.89 -21.04 11.23
CA PHE A 336 28.39 -22.42 11.10
C PHE A 336 29.90 -22.45 10.89
N LEU A 337 30.42 -21.58 10.04
CA LEU A 337 31.86 -21.46 9.84
C LEU A 337 32.58 -21.04 11.14
N MET A 338 32.04 -20.06 11.86
CA MET A 338 32.64 -19.62 13.13
C MET A 338 32.56 -20.72 14.21
N ALA A 339 31.44 -21.44 14.29
CA ALA A 339 31.30 -22.58 15.17
C ALA A 339 32.28 -23.70 14.80
N TYR A 340 32.42 -24.00 13.50
CA TYR A 340 33.42 -24.95 13.02
C TYR A 340 34.83 -24.53 13.44
N LEU A 341 35.26 -23.31 13.16
CA LEU A 341 36.58 -22.81 13.51
C LEU A 341 36.83 -22.84 15.03
N PHE A 342 35.80 -22.50 15.82
CA PHE A 342 35.89 -22.54 17.26
C PHE A 342 36.10 -24.00 17.75
N PHE A 343 35.23 -24.91 17.38
CA PHE A 343 35.31 -26.30 17.87
C PHE A 343 36.49 -27.04 17.27
N TYR A 344 36.83 -26.83 16.00
CA TYR A 344 37.94 -27.51 15.34
C TYR A 344 39.28 -27.18 16.00
N TYR A 345 39.53 -25.90 16.30
CA TYR A 345 40.77 -25.46 16.92
C TYR A 345 40.74 -25.40 18.45
N LEU A 346 39.60 -25.79 19.06
CA LEU A 346 39.46 -25.75 20.53
C LEU A 346 40.57 -26.48 21.29
N PRO A 347 40.98 -27.72 20.93
CA PRO A 347 42.06 -28.42 21.63
C PRO A 347 43.38 -27.67 21.57
N ALA A 348 43.71 -27.10 20.43
CA ALA A 348 44.92 -26.30 20.25
C ALA A 348 44.85 -25.02 21.10
N GLN A 349 43.74 -24.32 21.09
CA GLN A 349 43.51 -23.12 21.91
C GLN A 349 43.65 -23.42 23.41
N LEU A 350 43.00 -24.49 23.87
CA LEU A 350 43.05 -24.89 25.31
C LEU A 350 44.46 -25.21 25.76
N ARG A 351 45.25 -25.87 24.89
CA ARG A 351 46.66 -26.15 25.16
C ARG A 351 47.51 -24.87 25.29
N ASP A 352 47.35 -23.98 24.32
CA ASP A 352 48.11 -22.72 24.28
C ASP A 352 47.68 -21.73 25.36
N LEU A 353 46.41 -21.79 25.81
CA LEU A 353 45.89 -20.90 26.85
C LEU A 353 46.14 -21.39 28.26
N ARG A 354 46.46 -22.68 28.42
CA ARG A 354 46.72 -23.27 29.74
C ARG A 354 47.80 -22.49 30.55
N PRO A 355 48.98 -22.16 29.99
CA PRO A 355 50.01 -21.39 30.71
C PRO A 355 49.61 -19.93 30.96
N LEU A 356 48.59 -19.43 30.27
CA LEU A 356 48.09 -18.04 30.38
C LEU A 356 46.93 -17.89 31.37
N GLY A 357 46.64 -18.90 32.17
CA GLY A 357 45.51 -18.88 33.13
C GLY A 357 44.19 -19.43 32.58
N GLY A 358 44.24 -20.26 31.52
CA GLY A 358 43.10 -20.94 30.96
C GLY A 358 42.19 -20.06 30.08
N PHE A 359 41.07 -20.56 29.66
CA PHE A 359 40.19 -19.87 28.67
C PHE A 359 39.58 -18.56 29.22
N LEU A 360 39.18 -18.50 30.47
CA LEU A 360 38.53 -17.32 31.06
C LEU A 360 39.51 -16.41 31.81
N GLY A 361 40.43 -16.95 32.61
CA GLY A 361 41.26 -16.18 33.53
C GLY A 361 42.25 -15.21 32.85
N GLY A 362 42.66 -15.47 31.63
CA GLY A 362 43.59 -14.60 30.91
C GLY A 362 42.94 -13.41 30.19
N TYR A 363 41.63 -13.38 29.95
CA TYR A 363 41.01 -12.20 29.35
C TYR A 363 41.11 -10.96 30.23
N LEU A 364 41.09 -11.13 31.55
CA LEU A 364 41.22 -10.03 32.48
C LEU A 364 42.68 -9.56 32.62
N ARG A 365 43.65 -10.49 32.55
CA ARG A 365 45.07 -10.15 32.77
C ARG A 365 45.83 -9.73 31.50
N HIS A 366 45.46 -10.32 30.35
CA HIS A 366 46.19 -10.11 29.08
C HIS A 366 45.25 -10.02 27.88
N PRO A 367 44.36 -9.02 27.80
CA PRO A 367 43.34 -8.94 26.75
C PRO A 367 43.88 -8.91 25.33
N LEU A 368 44.98 -8.16 25.08
CA LEU A 368 45.61 -8.08 23.76
C LEU A 368 46.26 -9.39 23.34
N LEU A 369 46.86 -10.11 24.29
CA LEU A 369 47.48 -11.40 24.00
C LEU A 369 46.41 -12.43 23.62
N ARG A 370 45.18 -12.28 24.15
CA ARG A 370 44.06 -13.16 23.89
C ARG A 370 43.51 -13.02 22.48
N LEU A 371 43.57 -11.84 21.89
CA LEU A 371 43.17 -11.65 20.49
C LEU A 371 44.00 -12.53 19.53
N ARG A 372 45.24 -12.85 19.90
CA ARG A 372 46.14 -13.75 19.14
C ARG A 372 45.81 -15.23 19.32
N HIS A 373 44.91 -15.61 20.24
CA HIS A 373 44.50 -16.99 20.53
C HIS A 373 43.04 -17.27 20.16
N LEU A 374 42.39 -16.35 19.49
CA LEU A 374 41.05 -16.62 18.97
C LEU A 374 41.09 -17.61 17.79
N SER A 375 39.99 -18.31 17.51
CA SER A 375 39.93 -19.38 16.51
C SER A 375 40.50 -19.01 15.16
N LEU A 376 40.25 -17.76 14.72
CA LEU A 376 40.75 -17.24 13.46
C LEU A 376 42.30 -17.16 13.38
N ALA A 377 43.00 -17.04 14.50
CA ALA A 377 44.44 -17.03 14.52
C ALA A 377 45.07 -18.39 14.12
N TYR A 378 44.33 -19.49 14.37
CA TYR A 378 44.72 -20.85 13.98
C TYR A 378 44.21 -21.22 12.57
N ALA A 379 43.19 -20.53 12.09
CA ALA A 379 42.57 -20.81 10.79
C ALA A 379 43.56 -20.67 9.63
N SER A 380 43.37 -21.49 8.61
CA SER A 380 44.12 -21.37 7.35
C SER A 380 43.76 -20.05 6.63
N LEU A 381 44.60 -19.64 5.69
CA LEU A 381 44.36 -18.42 4.90
C LEU A 381 43.01 -18.51 4.15
N GLY A 382 42.66 -19.69 3.58
CA GLY A 382 41.41 -19.92 2.92
C GLY A 382 40.19 -19.78 3.85
N GLU A 383 40.26 -20.33 5.08
CA GLU A 383 39.19 -20.19 6.08
C GLU A 383 39.00 -18.75 6.55
N ARG A 384 40.11 -18.00 6.74
CA ARG A 384 40.04 -16.58 7.09
C ARG A 384 39.44 -15.74 5.95
N LEU A 385 39.86 -16.02 4.72
CA LEU A 385 39.30 -15.38 3.52
C LEU A 385 37.82 -15.65 3.39
N LEU A 386 37.40 -16.90 3.58
CA LEU A 386 36.00 -17.28 3.53
C LEU A 386 35.16 -16.56 4.59
N ALA A 387 35.66 -16.50 5.83
CA ALA A 387 35.00 -15.77 6.91
C ALA A 387 34.85 -14.27 6.60
N LEU A 388 35.91 -13.65 6.08
CA LEU A 388 35.91 -12.25 5.68
C LEU A 388 34.95 -11.99 4.49
N LEU A 389 34.94 -12.87 3.48
CA LEU A 389 34.04 -12.76 2.33
C LEU A 389 32.56 -12.91 2.74
N LEU A 390 32.23 -13.92 3.57
CA LEU A 390 30.87 -14.08 4.08
C LEU A 390 30.39 -12.84 4.83
N LEU A 391 31.26 -12.27 5.67
CA LEU A 391 30.94 -11.07 6.41
C LEU A 391 30.79 -9.85 5.50
N LEU A 392 31.65 -9.73 4.47
CA LEU A 392 31.58 -8.66 3.48
C LEU A 392 30.28 -8.75 2.66
N PHE A 393 29.94 -9.95 2.17
CA PHE A 393 28.69 -10.17 1.45
C PHE A 393 27.45 -9.94 2.32
N LEU A 394 27.52 -10.32 3.60
CA LEU A 394 26.44 -10.06 4.55
C LEU A 394 26.25 -8.56 4.75
N GLY A 395 27.34 -7.80 4.97
CA GLY A 395 27.29 -6.35 5.14
C GLY A 395 26.81 -5.62 3.87
N ALA A 396 27.36 -5.98 2.70
CA ALA A 396 26.94 -5.43 1.42
C ALA A 396 25.47 -5.76 1.11
N GLY A 397 25.04 -6.98 1.41
CA GLY A 397 23.65 -7.41 1.22
C GLY A 397 22.67 -6.68 2.14
N PHE A 398 23.02 -6.44 3.41
CA PHE A 398 22.19 -5.61 4.31
C PHE A 398 22.11 -4.16 3.84
N LEU A 399 23.23 -3.60 3.34
CA LEU A 399 23.24 -2.26 2.77
C LEU A 399 22.32 -2.20 1.54
N LEU A 400 22.47 -3.15 0.61
CA LEU A 400 21.63 -3.23 -0.60
C LEU A 400 20.15 -3.37 -0.23
N TYR A 401 19.82 -4.23 0.73
CA TYR A 401 18.47 -4.40 1.22
C TYR A 401 17.92 -3.10 1.82
N GLY A 402 18.71 -2.39 2.64
CA GLY A 402 18.31 -1.11 3.22
C GLY A 402 18.04 -0.04 2.16
N LEU A 403 18.92 0.07 1.15
CA LEU A 403 18.74 1.00 0.03
C LEU A 403 17.50 0.62 -0.83
N ASP A 404 17.31 -0.66 -1.10
CA ASP A 404 16.13 -1.17 -1.81
C ASP A 404 14.83 -0.82 -1.08
N GLN A 405 14.77 -1.08 0.24
CA GLN A 405 13.57 -0.76 1.02
C GLN A 405 13.27 0.74 1.06
N LYS A 406 14.31 1.58 1.16
CA LYS A 406 14.15 3.03 1.08
C LYS A 406 13.63 3.48 -0.28
N ALA A 407 14.20 2.97 -1.36
CA ALA A 407 13.78 3.31 -2.71
C ALA A 407 12.32 2.89 -2.96
N ARG A 408 11.92 1.71 -2.49
CA ARG A 408 10.53 1.22 -2.58
C ARG A 408 9.57 2.06 -1.73
N ALA A 409 9.95 2.40 -0.51
CA ALA A 409 9.14 3.24 0.37
C ALA A 409 8.96 4.66 -0.19
N ALA A 410 9.98 5.20 -0.87
CA ALA A 410 9.92 6.52 -1.47
C ALA A 410 9.07 6.60 -2.74
N ILE A 411 8.78 5.47 -3.41
CA ILE A 411 7.81 5.45 -4.52
C ILE A 411 6.40 5.76 -4.01
N ALA A 412 6.04 5.31 -2.80
CA ALA A 412 4.68 5.38 -2.31
C ALA A 412 4.14 6.82 -2.29
N PRO A 413 4.43 7.72 -1.38
CA PRO A 413 3.94 9.09 -1.40
C PRO A 413 5.00 10.06 -1.96
N PRO A 414 4.70 10.94 -2.90
CA PRO A 414 3.46 11.22 -3.62
C PRO A 414 3.31 10.43 -4.93
N LEU A 415 4.22 9.55 -5.27
CA LEU A 415 4.33 8.92 -6.59
C LEU A 415 3.35 7.77 -6.81
N ASP A 416 2.86 7.13 -5.75
CA ASP A 416 1.84 6.09 -5.80
C ASP A 416 0.48 6.59 -6.27
N ARG A 417 0.26 7.89 -6.29
CA ARG A 417 -0.93 8.53 -6.88
C ARG A 417 -1.01 8.41 -8.40
N GLY A 418 0.01 7.83 -9.01
CA GLY A 418 0.06 7.59 -10.44
C GLY A 418 0.41 8.81 -11.27
N THR A 419 0.82 9.91 -10.66
CA THR A 419 1.23 11.09 -11.41
C THR A 419 2.46 11.78 -10.82
N LEU A 420 3.42 12.07 -11.68
CA LEU A 420 4.60 12.88 -11.36
C LEU A 420 4.37 14.38 -11.58
N ARG A 421 3.23 14.75 -12.18
CA ARG A 421 2.93 16.13 -12.58
C ARG A 421 2.16 16.92 -11.52
N THR A 422 1.88 16.33 -10.37
CA THR A 422 1.28 17.04 -9.24
C THR A 422 2.29 17.99 -8.61
N GLN A 423 1.79 19.09 -8.04
CA GLN A 423 2.63 20.05 -7.32
C GLN A 423 3.42 19.39 -6.19
N GLU A 424 2.80 18.44 -5.49
CA GLU A 424 3.44 17.68 -4.41
C GLU A 424 4.60 16.81 -4.90
N ALA A 425 4.45 16.14 -6.04
CA ALA A 425 5.53 15.38 -6.65
C ALA A 425 6.67 16.30 -7.12
N LEU A 426 6.34 17.45 -7.70
CA LEU A 426 7.32 18.47 -8.11
C LEU A 426 8.12 18.98 -6.91
N ASP A 427 7.45 19.34 -5.82
CA ASP A 427 8.10 19.84 -4.61
C ASP A 427 8.96 18.78 -3.94
N TRP A 428 8.51 17.52 -4.00
CA TRP A 428 9.30 16.40 -3.52
C TRP A 428 10.55 16.17 -4.38
N LEU A 429 10.42 16.16 -5.72
CA LEU A 429 11.55 16.00 -6.65
C LEU A 429 12.59 17.11 -6.50
N ARG A 430 12.16 18.36 -6.31
CA ARG A 430 13.06 19.51 -6.11
C ARG A 430 13.92 19.40 -4.86
N LYS A 431 13.46 18.66 -3.85
CA LYS A 431 14.20 18.41 -2.61
C LYS A 431 15.22 17.27 -2.72
N GLN A 432 15.22 16.53 -3.83
CA GLN A 432 16.16 15.43 -4.03
C GLN A 432 17.52 15.94 -4.53
N PRO A 433 18.61 15.17 -4.35
CA PRO A 433 19.91 15.49 -4.94
C PRO A 433 19.80 15.70 -6.45
N PRO A 434 20.46 16.71 -7.04
CA PRO A 434 20.33 17.07 -8.45
C PRO A 434 21.11 16.13 -9.38
N ILE A 435 20.93 14.82 -9.22
CA ILE A 435 21.53 13.80 -10.09
C ILE A 435 20.80 13.72 -11.44
N PRO A 436 21.43 13.20 -12.51
CA PRO A 436 20.84 13.13 -13.83
C PRO A 436 19.47 12.45 -13.88
N GLU A 437 19.29 11.39 -13.08
CA GLU A 437 18.05 10.66 -13.00
C GLU A 437 16.89 11.49 -12.43
N VAL A 438 17.16 12.28 -11.38
CA VAL A 438 16.16 13.20 -10.80
C VAL A 438 15.85 14.35 -11.76
N LYS A 439 16.85 14.88 -12.46
CA LYS A 439 16.67 15.91 -13.49
C LYS A 439 15.74 15.42 -14.61
N ALA A 440 15.89 14.18 -15.06
CA ALA A 440 15.01 13.58 -16.06
C ALA A 440 13.56 13.49 -15.57
N LEU A 441 13.33 13.06 -14.33
CA LEU A 441 11.99 12.98 -13.74
C LEU A 441 11.38 14.38 -13.56
N LEU A 442 12.16 15.33 -13.08
CA LEU A 442 11.72 16.71 -12.89
C LEU A 442 11.39 17.38 -14.23
N GLY A 443 12.23 17.13 -15.26
CA GLY A 443 11.97 17.60 -16.63
C GLY A 443 10.66 17.04 -17.19
N TYR A 444 10.39 15.75 -17.01
CA TYR A 444 9.11 15.15 -17.38
C TYR A 444 7.92 15.79 -16.64
N ALA A 445 8.05 15.97 -15.34
CA ALA A 445 7.00 16.55 -14.51
C ALA A 445 6.68 18.01 -14.88
N LEU A 446 7.70 18.81 -15.22
CA LEU A 446 7.58 20.22 -15.61
C LEU A 446 7.14 20.45 -17.06
N LEU A 447 7.14 19.42 -17.90
CA LEU A 447 6.90 19.57 -19.34
C LEU A 447 5.63 20.35 -19.68
N PRO A 448 4.46 20.14 -19.01
CA PRO A 448 3.25 20.91 -19.29
C PRO A 448 3.27 22.36 -18.80
N GLN A 449 4.05 22.66 -17.73
CA GLN A 449 4.00 23.95 -17.04
C GLN A 449 5.14 24.88 -17.45
N ALA A 450 6.33 24.33 -17.67
CA ALA A 450 7.54 25.09 -17.98
C ALA A 450 8.39 24.37 -19.04
N PRO A 451 7.98 24.36 -20.33
CA PRO A 451 8.59 23.53 -21.37
C PRO A 451 10.05 23.86 -21.65
N GLN A 452 10.48 25.11 -21.50
CA GLN A 452 11.88 25.50 -21.69
C GLN A 452 12.82 24.96 -20.61
N GLU A 453 12.41 25.07 -19.36
CA GLU A 453 13.14 24.49 -18.22
C GLU A 453 13.14 22.97 -18.30
N ALA A 454 11.99 22.37 -18.60
CA ALA A 454 11.83 20.94 -18.79
C ALA A 454 12.79 20.40 -19.85
N LYS A 455 12.89 21.06 -21.00
CA LYS A 455 13.80 20.67 -22.08
C LYS A 455 15.27 20.66 -21.64
N ARG A 456 15.71 21.67 -20.89
CA ARG A 456 17.07 21.72 -20.33
C ARG A 456 17.31 20.56 -19.37
N LEU A 457 16.38 20.32 -18.45
CA LEU A 457 16.50 19.23 -17.47
C LEU A 457 16.50 17.85 -18.14
N LEU A 458 15.70 17.65 -19.19
CA LEU A 458 15.68 16.42 -19.96
C LEU A 458 16.98 16.19 -20.72
N GLN A 459 17.64 17.25 -21.25
CA GLN A 459 18.94 17.16 -21.89
C GLN A 459 20.04 16.72 -20.90
N GLU A 460 19.96 17.17 -19.65
CA GLU A 460 20.86 16.76 -18.58
C GLU A 460 20.49 15.38 -17.97
N GLY A 461 19.33 14.85 -18.33
CA GLY A 461 18.77 13.62 -17.78
C GLY A 461 19.39 12.36 -18.37
N GLY A 462 19.52 11.30 -17.55
CA GLY A 462 20.23 10.07 -17.90
C GLY A 462 19.35 8.93 -18.44
N PHE A 463 18.03 9.10 -18.57
CA PHE A 463 17.12 8.02 -18.95
C PHE A 463 16.71 8.03 -20.44
N PRO A 464 16.43 6.84 -21.03
CA PRO A 464 15.99 6.73 -22.42
C PRO A 464 14.70 7.52 -22.72
N PHE A 465 13.74 7.60 -21.78
CA PHE A 465 12.51 8.35 -21.98
C PHE A 465 12.77 9.86 -22.15
N ALA A 466 13.78 10.41 -21.45
CA ALA A 466 14.14 11.82 -21.58
C ALA A 466 14.62 12.13 -23.01
N LYS A 467 15.44 11.24 -23.57
CA LYS A 467 15.91 11.34 -24.96
C LYS A 467 14.76 11.19 -25.97
N ALA A 468 13.84 10.27 -25.69
CA ALA A 468 12.65 10.07 -26.50
C ALA A 468 11.76 11.32 -26.53
N LEU A 469 11.57 12.01 -25.39
CA LEU A 469 10.84 13.28 -25.32
C LEU A 469 11.52 14.42 -26.07
N LEU A 470 12.85 14.40 -26.18
CA LEU A 470 13.61 15.38 -26.95
C LEU A 470 13.64 15.10 -28.45
N GLY A 471 13.06 14.02 -28.91
CA GLY A 471 13.05 13.64 -30.33
C GLY A 471 14.32 12.96 -30.82
N GLU A 472 15.25 12.58 -29.94
CA GLU A 472 16.48 11.90 -30.32
C GLU A 472 16.20 10.48 -30.85
N GLU A 473 16.77 10.10 -31.96
CA GLU A 473 16.66 8.77 -32.55
C GLU A 473 17.91 7.92 -32.25
N VAL A 474 17.88 7.26 -31.10
CA VAL A 474 18.88 6.28 -30.70
C VAL A 474 18.21 4.89 -30.62
N PRO A 475 18.86 3.76 -30.90
CA PRO A 475 18.23 2.44 -30.84
C PRO A 475 17.49 2.12 -29.53
N LEU A 476 18.04 2.52 -28.39
CA LEU A 476 17.40 2.41 -27.08
C LEU A 476 16.14 3.28 -26.94
N VAL A 477 16.14 4.46 -27.54
CA VAL A 477 15.02 5.40 -27.59
C VAL A 477 13.92 4.86 -28.50
N ARG A 478 14.28 4.22 -29.59
CA ARG A 478 13.35 3.54 -30.50
C ARG A 478 12.66 2.39 -29.82
N ALA A 479 13.41 1.51 -29.12
CA ALA A 479 12.84 0.45 -28.31
C ALA A 479 11.95 0.94 -27.17
N TYR A 480 12.21 2.14 -26.68
CA TYR A 480 11.37 2.77 -25.65
C TYR A 480 10.09 3.41 -26.24
N ARG A 481 10.15 4.00 -27.44
CA ARG A 481 9.00 4.53 -28.18
C ARG A 481 8.09 3.45 -28.73
N GLU A 482 8.66 2.37 -29.19
CA GLU A 482 7.95 1.13 -29.53
C GLU A 482 7.51 0.46 -28.21
N ALA A 483 6.88 1.27 -27.33
CA ALA A 483 6.53 0.89 -25.99
C ALA A 483 5.91 -0.51 -26.00
N PRO A 484 6.41 -1.42 -25.17
CA PRO A 484 6.05 -2.85 -25.21
C PRO A 484 4.57 -3.13 -24.94
N LEU A 485 3.78 -2.10 -24.64
CA LEU A 485 2.34 -2.21 -24.44
C LEU A 485 1.52 -2.28 -25.73
N GLU A 486 1.91 -1.58 -26.77
CA GLU A 486 1.00 -1.39 -27.91
C GLU A 486 0.71 -2.71 -28.62
N GLY A 487 1.71 -3.50 -28.92
CA GLY A 487 1.50 -4.77 -29.61
C GLY A 487 1.04 -5.91 -28.69
N PRO A 488 1.83 -6.29 -27.69
CA PRO A 488 1.57 -7.50 -26.91
C PRO A 488 0.35 -7.39 -25.98
N ILE A 489 0.10 -6.24 -25.34
CA ILE A 489 -1.09 -6.09 -24.49
C ILE A 489 -2.35 -5.93 -25.33
N GLN A 490 -2.35 -5.18 -26.41
CA GLN A 490 -3.46 -5.15 -27.35
C GLN A 490 -3.75 -6.52 -27.94
N SER A 491 -2.70 -7.24 -28.34
CA SER A 491 -2.82 -8.62 -28.80
C SER A 491 -3.31 -9.56 -27.70
N ALA A 492 -2.81 -9.40 -26.47
CA ALA A 492 -3.24 -10.19 -25.32
C ALA A 492 -4.71 -9.97 -24.97
N LEU A 493 -5.22 -8.76 -25.17
CA LEU A 493 -6.62 -8.41 -24.88
C LEU A 493 -7.56 -8.67 -26.04
N GLY A 494 -7.06 -8.91 -27.25
CA GLY A 494 -7.85 -8.96 -28.47
C GLY A 494 -8.53 -7.62 -28.81
N LEU A 495 -8.02 -6.52 -28.26
CA LEU A 495 -8.49 -5.17 -28.51
C LEU A 495 -7.77 -4.61 -29.73
N GLY A 496 -8.51 -4.15 -30.73
CA GLY A 496 -7.95 -3.51 -31.94
C GLY A 496 -7.39 -2.12 -31.71
N GLN A 497 -7.55 -1.56 -30.49
CA GLN A 497 -7.09 -0.22 -30.14
C GLN A 497 -6.52 -0.21 -28.71
N ASP A 498 -5.41 0.53 -28.53
CA ASP A 498 -4.88 0.80 -27.20
C ASP A 498 -5.87 1.68 -26.42
N PRO A 499 -6.39 1.22 -25.25
CA PRO A 499 -7.30 2.02 -24.45
C PRO A 499 -6.67 3.33 -23.93
N TRP A 500 -5.36 3.43 -23.93
CA TRP A 500 -4.61 4.59 -23.48
C TRP A 500 -4.23 5.57 -24.62
N GLY A 501 -4.53 5.23 -25.88
CA GLY A 501 -4.25 6.05 -27.05
C GLY A 501 -2.75 6.22 -27.37
N GLU A 502 -2.41 7.19 -28.22
CA GLU A 502 -1.01 7.58 -28.45
C GLU A 502 -0.39 8.10 -27.16
N ARG A 503 0.74 7.54 -26.79
CA ARG A 503 1.41 7.84 -25.52
C ARG A 503 2.61 8.73 -25.72
N GLU A 504 2.64 9.75 -24.90
CA GLU A 504 3.86 10.49 -24.65
C GLU A 504 4.85 9.57 -23.91
N PRO A 505 6.12 9.47 -24.33
CA PRO A 505 7.14 8.76 -23.58
C PRO A 505 7.22 9.27 -22.13
N GLY A 506 7.46 8.39 -21.18
CA GLY A 506 7.51 8.78 -19.77
C GLY A 506 8.13 7.71 -18.88
N PRO A 507 8.35 7.99 -17.59
CA PRO A 507 8.97 7.05 -16.65
C PRO A 507 8.02 5.90 -16.31
N SER A 508 8.59 4.69 -16.22
CA SER A 508 7.93 3.52 -15.60
C SER A 508 8.22 3.47 -14.10
N VAL A 509 7.51 2.59 -13.38
CA VAL A 509 7.79 2.32 -11.95
C VAL A 509 9.23 1.87 -11.75
N ARG A 510 9.75 1.06 -12.66
CA ARG A 510 11.16 0.64 -12.64
C ARG A 510 12.12 1.82 -12.79
N THR A 511 11.79 2.76 -13.67
CA THR A 511 12.59 3.99 -13.86
C THR A 511 12.58 4.85 -12.61
N LEU A 512 11.41 5.00 -11.97
CA LEU A 512 11.29 5.69 -10.69
C LEU A 512 12.12 5.01 -9.61
N TYR A 513 11.99 3.70 -9.48
CA TYR A 513 12.77 2.92 -8.52
C TYR A 513 14.27 3.10 -8.72
N LEU A 514 14.76 3.01 -9.96
CA LEU A 514 16.18 3.19 -10.27
C LEU A 514 16.67 4.60 -9.93
N ALA A 515 15.88 5.62 -10.23
CA ALA A 515 16.19 7.00 -9.84
C ALA A 515 16.29 7.14 -8.33
N LEU A 516 15.32 6.60 -7.59
CA LEU A 516 15.31 6.66 -6.12
C LEU A 516 16.44 5.86 -5.49
N LEU A 517 16.76 4.70 -6.06
CA LEU A 517 17.91 3.92 -5.62
C LEU A 517 19.23 4.71 -5.79
N ARG A 518 19.36 5.45 -6.91
CA ARG A 518 20.50 6.36 -7.15
C ARG A 518 20.53 7.54 -6.17
N VAL A 519 19.36 8.11 -5.86
CA VAL A 519 19.23 9.14 -4.82
C VAL A 519 19.72 8.62 -3.47
N GLU A 520 19.28 7.45 -3.06
CA GLU A 520 19.69 6.86 -1.78
C GLU A 520 21.19 6.51 -1.77
N LEU A 521 21.72 6.07 -2.91
CA LEU A 521 23.16 5.83 -3.05
C LEU A 521 23.97 7.15 -2.98
N ALA A 522 23.50 8.23 -3.60
CA ALA A 522 24.12 9.53 -3.50
C ALA A 522 24.13 10.05 -2.05
N ARG A 523 23.00 9.95 -1.35
CA ARG A 523 22.90 10.27 0.07
C ARG A 523 23.83 9.43 0.93
N PHE A 524 23.96 8.14 0.61
CA PHE A 524 24.90 7.28 1.31
C PHE A 524 26.35 7.71 1.12
N GLN A 525 26.72 8.20 -0.06
CA GLN A 525 28.06 8.75 -0.31
C GLN A 525 28.34 10.03 0.49
N GLU A 526 27.31 10.87 0.69
CA GLU A 526 27.42 12.12 1.46
C GLU A 526 27.39 11.87 2.97
N ASP A 527 26.42 11.09 3.44
CA ASP A 527 26.13 10.89 4.86
C ASP A 527 26.77 9.63 5.47
N GLY A 528 27.36 8.78 4.64
CA GLY A 528 27.99 7.53 5.04
C GLY A 528 27.00 6.58 5.72
N LEU A 529 27.43 5.94 6.80
CA LEU A 529 26.62 4.94 7.52
C LEU A 529 25.36 5.50 8.18
N ARG A 530 25.24 6.82 8.35
CA ARG A 530 24.01 7.43 8.87
C ARG A 530 22.83 7.23 7.94
N SER A 531 23.06 7.21 6.63
CA SER A 531 22.01 6.94 5.65
C SER A 531 21.59 5.46 5.58
N ALA A 532 22.48 4.54 6.01
CA ALA A 532 22.18 3.09 6.07
C ALA A 532 21.23 2.69 7.23
N SER A 533 20.57 3.65 7.84
CA SER A 533 19.80 3.50 9.09
C SER A 533 18.52 2.66 9.01
N GLN A 534 18.14 2.13 7.85
CA GLN A 534 16.91 1.29 7.71
C GLN A 534 17.19 -0.21 7.69
N LEU A 535 18.15 -0.67 8.47
CA LEU A 535 18.24 -2.10 8.78
C LEU A 535 16.92 -2.57 9.42
N PRO A 536 16.44 -3.79 9.14
CA PRO A 536 15.23 -4.35 9.74
C PRO A 536 15.45 -4.71 11.22
N LEU A 537 15.91 -3.73 11.98
CA LEU A 537 16.20 -3.84 13.40
C LEU A 537 15.50 -2.70 14.15
N PRO A 538 15.12 -2.89 15.42
CA PRO A 538 14.60 -1.82 16.26
C PRO A 538 15.57 -0.63 16.27
N GLU A 539 15.06 0.60 16.22
CA GLU A 539 15.89 1.81 16.11
C GLU A 539 16.99 1.91 17.17
N ARG A 540 16.66 1.51 18.40
CA ARG A 540 17.61 1.50 19.51
C ARG A 540 18.74 0.48 19.33
N ALA A 541 18.49 -0.61 18.61
CA ALA A 541 19.48 -1.67 18.37
C ALA A 541 20.38 -1.40 17.15
N ARG A 542 19.94 -0.58 16.20
CA ARG A 542 20.69 -0.30 14.95
C ARG A 542 22.11 0.20 15.15
N PRO A 543 22.39 1.24 15.95
CA PRO A 543 23.75 1.72 16.13
C PRO A 543 24.67 0.68 16.77
N TRP A 544 24.14 -0.11 17.69
CA TRP A 544 24.91 -1.20 18.32
C TRP A 544 25.19 -2.35 17.36
N ALA A 545 24.24 -2.69 16.50
CA ALA A 545 24.43 -3.71 15.47
C ALA A 545 25.47 -3.27 14.44
N ILE A 546 25.45 -2.02 13.99
CA ILE A 546 26.45 -1.46 13.08
C ILE A 546 27.82 -1.46 13.75
N LEU A 547 27.92 -0.97 14.98
CA LEU A 547 29.17 -0.97 15.73
C LEU A 547 29.71 -2.39 15.91
N GLY A 548 28.84 -3.33 16.31
CA GLY A 548 29.20 -4.75 16.47
C GLY A 548 29.71 -5.36 15.17
N PHE A 549 29.02 -5.10 14.06
CA PHE A 549 29.44 -5.55 12.74
C PHE A 549 30.82 -4.98 12.35
N LEU A 550 31.03 -3.70 12.53
CA LEU A 550 32.30 -3.05 12.23
C LEU A 550 33.42 -3.63 13.09
N LEU A 551 33.21 -3.82 14.39
CA LEU A 551 34.20 -4.44 15.27
C LEU A 551 34.59 -5.85 14.82
N VAL A 552 33.60 -6.68 14.47
CA VAL A 552 33.81 -8.03 13.95
C VAL A 552 34.54 -7.99 12.61
N PHE A 553 34.13 -7.09 11.70
CA PHE A 553 34.78 -6.92 10.39
C PHE A 553 36.23 -6.51 10.51
N PHE A 554 36.55 -5.49 11.30
CA PHE A 554 37.93 -5.04 11.54
C PHE A 554 38.74 -6.12 12.24
N TYR A 555 38.15 -6.89 13.14
CA TYR A 555 38.84 -8.02 13.75
C TYR A 555 39.21 -9.09 12.70
N HIS A 556 38.31 -9.45 11.76
CA HIS A 556 38.59 -10.37 10.67
C HIS A 556 39.68 -9.82 9.73
N LEU A 557 39.60 -8.54 9.38
CA LEU A 557 40.57 -7.89 8.54
C LEU A 557 41.96 -7.88 9.22
N LEU A 558 42.04 -7.57 10.51
CA LEU A 558 43.28 -7.60 11.27
C LEU A 558 43.86 -9.01 11.33
N THR A 559 43.02 -10.02 11.65
CA THR A 559 43.48 -11.42 11.73
C THR A 559 43.91 -11.99 10.39
N PHE A 560 43.40 -11.47 9.28
CA PHE A 560 43.79 -11.88 7.94
C PHE A 560 45.29 -11.63 7.69
N PHE A 561 45.81 -10.53 8.16
CA PHE A 561 47.23 -10.16 8.00
C PHE A 561 48.17 -10.75 9.07
N LEU A 562 47.64 -11.32 10.14
CA LEU A 562 48.45 -11.90 11.19
C LEU A 562 48.98 -13.29 10.77
N PRO A 563 50.26 -13.63 11.15
CA PRO A 563 50.82 -14.95 10.88
C PRO A 563 49.96 -16.04 11.54
N ARG A 564 49.75 -17.15 10.79
CA ARG A 564 48.99 -18.30 11.28
C ARG A 564 49.68 -18.95 12.46
N ARG A 565 48.93 -19.26 13.51
CA ARG A 565 49.41 -20.11 14.60
C ARG A 565 49.31 -21.58 14.19
N LYS A 566 50.37 -22.35 14.38
CA LYS A 566 50.33 -23.78 14.20
C LYS A 566 49.66 -24.40 15.45
N GLY A 567 48.51 -24.99 15.28
CA GLY A 567 47.77 -25.73 16.32
C GLY A 567 47.67 -27.20 15.91
N GLU A 568 48.15 -28.10 16.72
CA GLU A 568 47.96 -29.52 16.51
C GLU A 568 46.52 -29.91 16.94
N VAL A 569 45.77 -30.46 16.03
CA VAL A 569 44.42 -31.01 16.28
C VAL A 569 44.51 -32.53 16.10
N THR A 570 44.03 -33.28 17.06
CA THR A 570 44.03 -34.75 16.96
C THR A 570 43.13 -35.22 15.80
N PRO A 571 43.57 -36.23 15.03
CA PRO A 571 42.81 -36.68 13.87
C PRO A 571 41.35 -37.08 14.18
N THR A 572 41.11 -37.71 15.32
CA THR A 572 39.77 -38.12 15.78
C THR A 572 38.86 -36.92 16.04
N TRP A 573 39.38 -35.87 16.71
CA TRP A 573 38.63 -34.65 16.98
C TRP A 573 38.34 -33.88 15.69
N ALA A 574 39.34 -33.77 14.84
CA ALA A 574 39.20 -33.14 13.51
C ALA A 574 38.10 -33.79 12.68
N LEU A 575 38.06 -35.12 12.67
CA LEU A 575 37.04 -35.88 11.99
C LEU A 575 35.65 -35.62 12.55
N LEU A 576 35.50 -35.66 13.87
CA LEU A 576 34.23 -35.48 14.57
C LEU A 576 33.64 -34.08 14.25
N VAL A 577 34.44 -33.05 14.30
CA VAL A 577 33.98 -31.68 13.99
C VAL A 577 33.66 -31.51 12.50
N ARG A 578 34.48 -32.10 11.61
CA ARG A 578 34.22 -32.09 10.17
C ARG A 578 32.95 -32.83 9.78
N LEU A 579 32.59 -33.90 10.49
CA LEU A 579 31.36 -34.64 10.27
C LEU A 579 30.12 -33.77 10.48
N LEU A 580 30.17 -32.84 11.45
CA LEU A 580 29.04 -32.00 11.84
C LEU A 580 28.80 -30.81 10.90
N VAL A 581 29.82 -30.32 10.18
CA VAL A 581 29.72 -29.08 9.39
C VAL A 581 29.90 -29.37 7.90
N PRO A 582 28.83 -29.28 7.10
CA PRO A 582 28.91 -29.49 5.65
C PRO A 582 29.90 -28.54 4.98
N GLY A 583 30.66 -29.06 4.04
CA GLY A 583 31.65 -28.30 3.28
C GLY A 583 33.01 -28.09 3.96
N SER A 584 33.16 -28.53 5.24
CA SER A 584 34.38 -28.30 6.04
C SER A 584 35.66 -28.89 5.45
N LEU A 585 35.58 -29.86 4.56
CA LEU A 585 36.74 -30.43 3.84
C LEU A 585 37.24 -29.51 2.73
N GLY A 586 36.42 -28.65 2.21
CA GLY A 586 36.71 -27.83 1.03
C GLY A 586 36.55 -26.35 1.26
N PHE A 587 36.68 -25.85 2.51
CA PHE A 587 36.60 -24.41 2.81
C PHE A 587 37.70 -23.56 2.16
N SER A 588 38.78 -24.18 1.74
CA SER A 588 39.79 -23.53 0.91
C SER A 588 39.40 -23.44 -0.56
N GLY A 589 38.31 -24.09 -0.99
CA GLY A 589 37.78 -24.08 -2.33
C GLY A 589 36.29 -23.71 -2.39
N GLY A 590 35.81 -23.28 -3.55
CA GLY A 590 34.43 -22.83 -3.76
C GLY A 590 33.35 -23.87 -3.48
N PHE A 591 33.70 -25.17 -3.62
CA PHE A 591 32.73 -26.26 -3.37
C PHE A 591 32.32 -26.38 -1.89
N GLY A 592 33.26 -26.16 -0.96
CA GLY A 592 32.95 -26.17 0.46
C GLY A 592 32.03 -25.03 0.86
N LEU A 593 32.20 -23.86 0.26
CA LEU A 593 31.29 -22.71 0.43
C LEU A 593 29.88 -23.04 -0.11
N LEU A 594 29.80 -23.67 -1.30
CA LEU A 594 28.53 -24.07 -1.90
C LEU A 594 27.75 -25.00 -0.98
N LEU A 595 28.40 -26.05 -0.43
CA LEU A 595 27.77 -26.99 0.49
C LEU A 595 27.33 -26.33 1.81
N LEU A 596 28.14 -25.40 2.33
CA LEU A 596 27.81 -24.64 3.52
C LEU A 596 26.57 -23.76 3.31
N LEU A 597 26.52 -23.06 2.19
CA LEU A 597 25.36 -22.23 1.83
C LEU A 597 24.12 -23.08 1.55
N LEU A 598 24.26 -24.21 0.87
CA LEU A 598 23.16 -25.14 0.61
C LEU A 598 22.60 -25.70 1.91
N ALA A 599 23.46 -26.06 2.88
CA ALA A 599 23.02 -26.53 4.19
C ALA A 599 22.35 -25.41 5.02
N ALA A 600 22.89 -24.20 4.99
CA ALA A 600 22.30 -23.05 5.67
C ALA A 600 20.93 -22.70 5.09
N PHE A 601 20.80 -22.69 3.76
CA PHE A 601 19.53 -22.45 3.08
C PHE A 601 18.53 -23.59 3.31
N GLY A 602 18.98 -24.85 3.23
CA GLY A 602 18.17 -26.02 3.53
C GLY A 602 17.64 -26.01 4.96
N LEU A 603 18.46 -25.62 5.95
CA LEU A 603 18.04 -25.48 7.33
C LEU A 603 16.98 -24.40 7.48
N LEU A 604 17.18 -23.23 6.84
CA LEU A 604 16.21 -22.14 6.85
C LEU A 604 14.86 -22.59 6.30
N ARG A 605 14.85 -23.23 5.15
CA ARG A 605 13.62 -23.77 4.52
C ARG A 605 12.97 -24.88 5.35
N THR A 606 13.76 -25.68 6.05
CA THR A 606 13.22 -26.70 6.96
C THR A 606 12.48 -26.09 8.15
N LEU A 607 12.97 -24.97 8.66
CA LEU A 607 12.27 -24.21 9.71
C LEU A 607 10.95 -23.61 9.22
N GLU A 608 10.81 -23.39 7.92
CA GLU A 608 9.56 -22.97 7.27
C GLU A 608 8.64 -24.16 6.88
N GLY A 609 9.01 -25.39 7.26
CA GLY A 609 8.26 -26.61 6.95
C GLY A 609 8.53 -27.21 5.57
N GLN A 610 9.56 -26.72 4.86
CA GLN A 610 9.93 -27.15 3.49
C GLN A 610 11.46 -27.31 3.41
N GLY A 611 11.96 -28.03 2.38
CA GLY A 611 13.38 -28.00 2.03
C GLY A 611 14.28 -28.98 2.80
N VAL A 612 13.72 -29.98 3.49
CA VAL A 612 14.50 -31.07 4.11
C VAL A 612 15.39 -31.77 3.10
N GLU A 613 14.94 -31.88 1.86
CA GLU A 613 15.68 -32.49 0.74
C GLU A 613 16.99 -31.74 0.45
N LEU A 614 16.99 -30.42 0.55
CA LEU A 614 18.19 -29.60 0.34
C LEU A 614 19.22 -29.83 1.44
N LEU A 615 18.75 -29.95 2.69
CA LEU A 615 19.59 -30.25 3.82
C LEU A 615 20.20 -31.65 3.73
N LEU A 616 19.38 -32.63 3.37
CA LEU A 616 19.83 -34.02 3.13
C LEU A 616 20.81 -34.09 1.96
N LEU A 617 20.56 -33.36 0.86
CA LEU A 617 21.47 -33.28 -0.26
C LEU A 617 22.81 -32.68 0.15
N ALA A 618 22.82 -31.58 0.90
CA ALA A 618 24.06 -30.95 1.37
C ALA A 618 24.89 -31.89 2.24
N TYR A 619 24.25 -32.55 3.20
CA TYR A 619 24.92 -33.55 4.05
C TYR A 619 25.31 -34.82 3.31
N GLY A 620 24.47 -35.32 2.42
CA GLY A 620 24.79 -36.49 1.59
C GLY A 620 26.04 -36.27 0.71
N LEU A 621 26.09 -35.13 0.02
CA LEU A 621 27.27 -34.74 -0.75
C LEU A 621 28.49 -34.53 0.17
N HIS A 622 28.32 -33.91 1.31
CA HIS A 622 29.41 -33.71 2.27
C HIS A 622 30.01 -35.05 2.75
N LEU A 623 29.16 -36.00 3.14
CA LEU A 623 29.60 -37.34 3.57
C LEU A 623 30.29 -38.09 2.45
N LEU A 624 29.79 -37.99 1.22
CA LEU A 624 30.39 -38.65 0.04
C LEU A 624 31.82 -38.16 -0.21
N PHE A 625 32.08 -36.86 0.01
CA PHE A 625 33.42 -36.28 -0.08
C PHE A 625 34.30 -36.52 1.17
N LEU A 626 33.68 -36.76 2.34
CA LEU A 626 34.38 -37.11 3.57
C LEU A 626 34.93 -38.54 3.53
N LEU A 627 34.21 -39.50 2.97
CA LEU A 627 34.57 -40.93 2.93
C LEU A 627 35.94 -41.19 2.32
N PRO A 628 36.37 -40.62 1.16
CA PRO A 628 37.71 -40.81 0.61
C PRO A 628 38.83 -40.24 1.51
N SER A 629 38.53 -39.17 2.29
CA SER A 629 39.53 -38.58 3.20
C SER A 629 39.81 -39.48 4.40
N LEU A 630 38.85 -40.35 4.77
CA LEU A 630 39.02 -41.35 5.82
C LEU A 630 39.90 -42.53 5.44
N ARG A 631 40.01 -42.82 4.13
CA ARG A 631 40.78 -43.96 3.60
C ARG A 631 42.25 -43.61 3.33
N ARG A 632 42.66 -42.37 3.37
CA ARG A 632 44.07 -41.97 3.24
C ARG A 632 44.73 -42.07 4.61
N PRO A 633 45.68 -42.99 4.84
CA PRO A 633 46.49 -42.99 6.07
C PRO A 633 47.23 -41.67 6.15
N ALA A 634 47.28 -41.09 7.37
CA ALA A 634 47.92 -39.83 7.72
C ALA A 634 49.44 -39.83 7.45
#